data_1f946cfea5abe7ac532f231201883329
#
_entry.id   1f946cfea5abe7ac532f231201883329
#
_cell.length_a   1.000
_cell.length_b   1.000
_cell.length_c   1.000
_cell.angle_alpha   90.00
_cell.angle_beta   90.00
_cell.angle_gamma   90.00
#
_symmetry.space_group_name_H-M   'P 1'
#
loop_
_entity.id
_entity.type
_entity.pdbx_description
1 polymer ?
#
loop_
_entity_poly.entity_id
_entity_poly.type
_entity_poly.pdbx_seq_one_letter_code
_entity_poly.pdbx_strand_id
1 'polypeptide(L)'
;TNVFNFSASSFDAIVCSGYKWLLAGFGSGFIAVSDDFLRLTNSTNSEMQTKIFAGHFNILAAASLVFALDYLKSNGFEKLIEKNHILLSKLRKGLSDLGLKPAYLSRKKQSSIVSIPYEESISKILEESKIRFSHRGNYIRFSVHFYNIETDIEKLLSVFEKKGIV
;
A
#
# COMPACT_ATOMS: atom_id res chain seq x y z
N THR A 1 2.42 -4.01 -2.52
CA THR A 1 2.06 -3.52 -3.85
C THR A 1 2.61 -4.46 -4.89
N ASN A 2 1.83 -4.78 -5.90
CA ASN A 2 2.22 -5.64 -6.99
C ASN A 2 2.09 -4.85 -8.30
N VAL A 3 2.98 -5.12 -9.24
CA VAL A 3 2.82 -4.67 -10.62
C VAL A 3 1.58 -5.36 -11.20
N PHE A 4 0.79 -4.61 -11.88
CA PHE A 4 -0.49 -5.05 -12.37
C PHE A 4 -0.66 -4.54 -13.80
N ASN A 5 -0.85 -5.45 -14.74
CA ASN A 5 -1.12 -5.12 -16.12
C ASN A 5 -2.64 -5.07 -16.33
N PHE A 6 -3.18 -3.87 -16.47
CA PHE A 6 -4.62 -3.66 -16.66
C PHE A 6 -5.13 -4.32 -17.94
N SER A 7 -4.41 -4.17 -19.05
CA SER A 7 -4.82 -4.71 -20.34
C SER A 7 -4.84 -6.25 -20.39
N ALA A 8 -4.06 -6.92 -19.52
CA ALA A 8 -4.02 -8.38 -19.43
C ALA A 8 -4.92 -8.92 -18.30
N SER A 9 -5.68 -8.07 -17.63
CA SER A 9 -6.55 -8.45 -16.51
C SER A 9 -8.01 -8.54 -16.96
N SER A 10 -8.81 -9.23 -16.18
CA SER A 10 -10.26 -9.35 -16.37
C SER A 10 -11.08 -8.28 -15.63
N PHE A 11 -10.44 -7.17 -15.24
CA PHE A 11 -11.14 -6.09 -14.57
C PHE A 11 -11.67 -5.06 -15.56
N ASP A 12 -12.90 -4.62 -15.36
CA ASP A 12 -13.55 -3.60 -16.18
C ASP A 12 -13.13 -2.19 -15.78
N ALA A 13 -12.86 -1.98 -14.49
CA ALA A 13 -12.42 -0.68 -13.96
C ALA A 13 -11.47 -0.85 -12.79
N ILE A 14 -10.50 0.06 -12.69
CA ILE A 14 -9.58 0.18 -11.56
C ILE A 14 -9.59 1.61 -11.06
N VAL A 15 -9.70 1.75 -9.76
CA VAL A 15 -9.57 3.04 -9.07
C VAL A 15 -8.34 3.02 -8.19
N CYS A 16 -7.50 4.03 -8.32
CA CYS A 16 -6.28 4.16 -7.53
C CYS A 16 -6.17 5.55 -6.92
N SER A 17 -5.94 5.62 -5.60
CA SER A 17 -5.58 6.87 -4.93
C SER A 17 -4.08 7.14 -5.07
N GLY A 18 -3.71 8.36 -5.44
CA GLY A 18 -2.32 8.74 -5.69
C GLY A 18 -1.49 9.02 -4.43
N TYR A 19 -2.13 9.43 -3.35
CA TYR A 19 -1.44 9.96 -2.15
C TYR A 19 -0.82 8.90 -1.23
N LYS A 20 -0.97 7.62 -1.52
CA LYS A 20 -0.37 6.52 -0.72
C LYS A 20 0.91 6.03 -1.41
N TRP A 21 0.79 4.92 -2.12
CA TRP A 21 1.91 4.23 -2.75
C TRP A 21 2.58 5.02 -3.88
N LEU A 22 1.80 5.82 -4.57
CA LEU A 22 2.34 6.64 -5.66
C LEU A 22 3.01 7.92 -5.19
N LEU A 23 2.95 8.27 -3.90
CA LEU A 23 3.57 9.45 -3.29
C LEU A 23 3.08 10.80 -3.87
N ALA A 24 1.94 10.82 -4.55
CA ALA A 24 1.31 12.04 -5.03
C ALA A 24 0.59 12.78 -3.89
N GLY A 25 0.24 14.03 -4.11
CA GLY A 25 -0.47 14.86 -3.13
C GLY A 25 -1.90 14.39 -2.84
N PHE A 26 -2.46 14.85 -1.73
CA PHE A 26 -3.86 14.59 -1.40
C PHE A 26 -4.80 15.07 -2.51
N GLY A 27 -5.90 14.34 -2.70
CA GLY A 27 -6.88 14.61 -3.76
C GLY A 27 -6.46 14.11 -5.14
N SER A 28 -5.28 13.47 -5.26
CA SER A 28 -4.84 12.84 -6.48
C SER A 28 -5.32 11.38 -6.58
N GLY A 29 -5.59 10.95 -7.79
CA GLY A 29 -5.97 9.59 -8.11
C GLY A 29 -6.25 9.43 -9.59
N PHE A 30 -6.49 8.20 -10.01
CA PHE A 30 -6.94 7.92 -11.37
C PHE A 30 -7.92 6.75 -11.39
N ILE A 31 -8.68 6.72 -12.47
CA ILE A 31 -9.53 5.60 -12.83
C ILE A 31 -9.10 5.14 -14.21
N ALA A 32 -8.88 3.84 -14.39
CA ALA A 32 -8.72 3.21 -15.68
C ALA A 32 -9.95 2.32 -15.94
N VAL A 33 -10.54 2.45 -17.11
CA VAL A 33 -11.70 1.67 -17.53
C VAL A 33 -11.41 0.94 -18.84
N SER A 34 -12.03 -0.22 -19.03
CA SER A 34 -11.95 -0.99 -20.28
C SER A 34 -12.96 -0.47 -21.31
N ASP A 35 -12.75 -0.78 -22.58
CA ASP A 35 -13.73 -0.50 -23.62
C ASP A 35 -15.04 -1.26 -23.38
N ASP A 36 -14.98 -2.45 -22.80
CA ASP A 36 -16.16 -3.22 -22.40
C ASP A 36 -16.99 -2.50 -21.35
N PHE A 37 -16.33 -1.89 -20.36
CA PHE A 37 -17.01 -1.09 -19.35
C PHE A 37 -17.71 0.13 -19.97
N LEU A 38 -17.05 0.80 -20.91
CA LEU A 38 -17.67 1.92 -21.63
C LEU A 38 -18.89 1.48 -22.43
N ARG A 39 -18.80 0.33 -23.11
CA ARG A 39 -19.94 -0.25 -23.83
C ARG A 39 -21.10 -0.61 -22.90
N LEU A 40 -20.82 -1.30 -21.80
CA LEU A 40 -21.82 -1.68 -20.80
C LEU A 40 -22.54 -0.49 -20.19
N THR A 41 -21.82 0.61 -19.97
CA THR A 41 -22.38 1.84 -19.39
C THR A 41 -22.96 2.79 -20.45
N ASN A 42 -22.94 2.38 -21.72
CA ASN A 42 -23.33 3.22 -22.87
C ASN A 42 -22.73 4.63 -22.78
N SER A 43 -21.42 4.69 -22.56
CA SER A 43 -20.70 5.95 -22.33
C SER A 43 -19.48 6.05 -23.22
N THR A 44 -19.20 7.25 -23.72
CA THR A 44 -17.90 7.61 -24.29
C THR A 44 -16.90 7.95 -23.18
N ASN A 45 -15.61 8.02 -23.51
CA ASN A 45 -14.58 8.49 -22.60
C ASN A 45 -14.89 9.89 -22.04
N SER A 46 -15.38 10.81 -22.88
CA SER A 46 -15.72 12.18 -22.47
C SER A 46 -16.89 12.22 -21.50
N GLU A 47 -17.95 11.44 -21.76
CA GLU A 47 -19.09 11.33 -20.85
C GLU A 47 -18.70 10.69 -19.52
N MET A 48 -17.83 9.67 -19.55
CA MET A 48 -17.32 9.05 -18.33
C MET A 48 -16.50 10.04 -17.50
N GLN A 49 -15.63 10.83 -18.13
CA GLN A 49 -14.91 11.92 -17.46
C GLN A 49 -15.87 12.90 -16.77
N THR A 50 -16.91 13.36 -17.48
CA THR A 50 -17.90 14.27 -16.93
C THR A 50 -18.68 13.67 -15.73
N LYS A 51 -18.98 12.38 -15.77
CA LYS A 51 -19.65 11.67 -14.67
C LYS A 51 -18.76 11.51 -13.43
N ILE A 52 -17.45 11.31 -13.64
CA ILE A 52 -16.47 11.06 -12.57
C ILE A 52 -16.01 12.36 -11.93
N PHE A 53 -15.74 13.38 -12.75
CA PHE A 53 -15.25 14.68 -12.25
C PHE A 53 -16.44 15.58 -11.85
N ALA A 54 -16.81 15.49 -10.56
CA ALA A 54 -17.80 16.39 -9.99
C ALA A 54 -17.10 17.66 -9.52
N GLY A 55 -17.27 18.76 -10.25
CA GLY A 55 -16.76 20.08 -9.88
C GLY A 55 -15.47 20.49 -10.62
N HIS A 56 -14.70 21.38 -9.97
CA HIS A 56 -13.49 21.92 -10.58
C HIS A 56 -12.35 20.90 -10.57
N PHE A 57 -11.64 20.80 -11.70
CA PHE A 57 -10.49 19.93 -11.84
C PHE A 57 -9.32 20.42 -10.94
N ASN A 58 -8.83 19.56 -10.07
CA ASN A 58 -7.71 19.89 -9.19
C ASN A 58 -6.37 19.75 -9.95
N ILE A 59 -5.94 20.84 -10.58
CA ILE A 59 -4.71 20.89 -11.37
C ILE A 59 -3.48 20.55 -10.54
N LEU A 60 -3.42 21.00 -9.28
CA LEU A 60 -2.28 20.73 -8.40
C LEU A 60 -2.17 19.24 -8.06
N ALA A 61 -3.30 18.59 -7.80
CA ALA A 61 -3.32 17.15 -7.55
C ALA A 61 -2.90 16.35 -8.79
N ALA A 62 -3.35 16.78 -9.99
CA ALA A 62 -2.97 16.15 -11.24
C ALA A 62 -1.47 16.33 -11.53
N ALA A 63 -0.92 17.53 -11.40
CA ALA A 63 0.50 17.80 -11.56
C ALA A 63 1.35 17.01 -10.56
N SER A 64 0.93 16.94 -9.31
CA SER A 64 1.58 16.11 -8.28
C SER A 64 1.58 14.63 -8.65
N LEU A 65 0.50 14.11 -9.25
CA LEU A 65 0.44 12.73 -9.71
C LEU A 65 1.41 12.46 -10.86
N VAL A 66 1.46 13.35 -11.86
CA VAL A 66 2.40 13.24 -12.99
C VAL A 66 3.83 13.22 -12.47
N PHE A 67 4.20 14.21 -11.63
CA PHE A 67 5.54 14.27 -11.04
C PHE A 67 5.90 13.01 -10.26
N ALA A 68 4.97 12.49 -9.45
CA ALA A 68 5.18 11.28 -8.68
C ALA A 68 5.38 10.04 -9.57
N LEU A 69 4.62 9.92 -10.66
CA LEU A 69 4.78 8.83 -11.62
C LEU A 69 6.12 8.89 -12.35
N ASP A 70 6.56 10.09 -12.76
CA ASP A 70 7.88 10.31 -13.38
C ASP A 70 9.01 9.98 -12.41
N TYR A 71 8.88 10.37 -11.13
CA TYR A 71 9.83 10.01 -10.09
C TYR A 71 9.93 8.49 -9.93
N LEU A 72 8.81 7.78 -9.81
CA LEU A 72 8.78 6.33 -9.67
C LEU A 72 9.39 5.62 -10.89
N LYS A 73 9.07 6.10 -12.10
CA LYS A 73 9.62 5.58 -13.35
C LYS A 73 11.13 5.77 -13.42
N SER A 74 11.62 6.96 -13.10
CA SER A 74 13.05 7.30 -13.14
C SER A 74 13.89 6.53 -12.13
N ASN A 75 13.28 6.12 -10.99
CA ASN A 75 13.93 5.30 -9.98
C ASN A 75 13.79 3.78 -10.22
N GLY A 76 13.14 3.38 -11.30
CA GLY A 76 12.91 1.96 -11.63
C GLY A 76 11.83 1.34 -10.75
N PHE A 77 10.59 1.40 -11.20
CA PHE A 77 9.42 0.98 -10.42
C PHE A 77 9.52 -0.48 -9.93
N GLU A 78 10.00 -1.39 -10.78
CA GLU A 78 10.22 -2.80 -10.43
C GLU A 78 11.23 -2.96 -9.29
N LYS A 79 12.33 -2.20 -9.30
CA LYS A 79 13.35 -2.22 -8.24
C LYS A 79 12.77 -1.75 -6.90
N LEU A 80 11.93 -0.71 -6.93
CA LEU A 80 11.26 -0.20 -5.73
C LEU A 80 10.29 -1.24 -5.14
N ILE A 81 9.58 -1.96 -6.00
CA ILE A 81 8.69 -3.05 -5.58
C ILE A 81 9.49 -4.21 -5.02
N GLU A 82 10.58 -4.62 -5.66
CA GLU A 82 11.44 -5.71 -5.19
C GLU A 82 12.04 -5.38 -3.81
N LYS A 83 12.59 -4.17 -3.64
CA LYS A 83 13.05 -3.68 -2.34
C LYS A 83 11.96 -3.81 -1.27
N ASN A 84 10.74 -3.40 -1.60
CA ASN A 84 9.62 -3.52 -0.67
C ASN A 84 9.29 -4.97 -0.32
N HIS A 85 9.35 -5.89 -1.29
CA HIS A 85 9.11 -7.31 -1.05
C HIS A 85 10.18 -7.92 -0.12
N ILE A 86 11.45 -7.53 -0.27
CA ILE A 86 12.53 -7.96 0.63
C ILE A 86 12.25 -7.53 2.07
N LEU A 87 11.94 -6.24 2.27
CA LEU A 87 11.59 -5.70 3.60
C LEU A 87 10.38 -6.39 4.23
N LEU A 88 9.35 -6.64 3.43
CA LEU A 88 8.15 -7.35 3.87
C LEU A 88 8.43 -8.80 4.25
N SER A 89 9.27 -9.48 3.50
CA SER A 89 9.67 -10.87 3.79
C SER A 89 10.46 -10.94 5.10
N LYS A 90 11.40 -10.00 5.31
CA LYS A 90 12.15 -9.86 6.56
C LYS A 90 11.20 -9.60 7.75
N LEU A 91 10.26 -8.68 7.59
CA LEU A 91 9.28 -8.37 8.65
C LEU A 91 8.41 -9.58 8.99
N ARG A 92 7.83 -10.25 7.99
CA ARG A 92 6.97 -11.43 8.22
C ARG A 92 7.72 -12.55 8.90
N LYS A 93 8.94 -12.83 8.41
CA LYS A 93 9.79 -13.87 9.01
C LYS A 93 10.12 -13.51 10.46
N GLY A 94 10.61 -12.31 10.74
CA GLY A 94 10.96 -11.88 12.09
C GLY A 94 9.77 -11.93 13.05
N LEU A 95 8.58 -11.48 12.64
CA LEU A 95 7.39 -11.61 13.46
C LEU A 95 7.00 -13.06 13.73
N SER A 96 7.16 -13.96 12.75
CA SER A 96 6.89 -15.38 12.93
C SER A 96 7.91 -16.04 13.85
N ASP A 97 9.19 -15.72 13.72
CA ASP A 97 10.28 -16.21 14.57
C ASP A 97 10.08 -15.80 16.04
N LEU A 98 9.45 -14.64 16.25
CA LEU A 98 9.03 -14.14 17.57
C LEU A 98 7.67 -14.68 18.02
N GLY A 99 7.14 -15.75 17.44
CA GLY A 99 5.87 -16.34 17.85
C GLY A 99 4.62 -15.51 17.54
N LEU A 100 4.78 -14.27 17.07
CA LEU A 100 3.69 -13.45 16.59
C LEU A 100 3.17 -14.04 15.28
N LYS A 101 1.85 -14.21 15.14
CA LYS A 101 1.23 -14.90 14.00
C LYS A 101 0.76 -13.90 12.94
N PRO A 102 1.60 -13.52 11.97
CA PRO A 102 1.15 -12.64 10.89
C PRO A 102 -0.03 -13.28 10.15
N ALA A 103 -1.07 -12.50 9.94
CA ALA A 103 -2.25 -12.97 9.23
C ALA A 103 -1.95 -13.21 7.75
N TYR A 104 -2.62 -14.21 7.17
CA TYR A 104 -2.63 -14.46 5.71
C TYR A 104 -1.29 -14.88 5.10
N LEU A 105 -0.39 -15.49 5.86
CA LEU A 105 0.91 -15.97 5.35
C LEU A 105 0.79 -16.98 4.19
N SER A 106 -0.29 -17.77 4.16
CA SER A 106 -0.55 -18.78 3.13
C SER A 106 -0.98 -18.22 1.78
N ARG A 107 -1.27 -16.93 1.66
CA ARG A 107 -1.70 -16.33 0.40
C ARG A 107 -0.54 -16.26 -0.59
N LYS A 108 -0.76 -16.74 -1.83
CA LYS A 108 0.23 -16.67 -2.92
C LYS A 108 0.62 -15.22 -3.25
N LYS A 109 -0.35 -14.29 -3.24
CA LYS A 109 -0.09 -12.86 -3.44
C LYS A 109 -0.20 -12.12 -2.11
N GLN A 110 0.89 -11.53 -1.70
CA GLN A 110 1.03 -10.80 -0.45
C GLN A 110 0.92 -9.28 -0.70
N SER A 111 0.25 -8.57 0.19
CA SER A 111 0.18 -7.11 0.13
C SER A 111 1.36 -6.47 0.87
N SER A 112 1.52 -5.15 0.71
CA SER A 112 2.49 -4.34 1.47
C SER A 112 2.09 -4.13 2.94
N ILE A 113 1.03 -4.80 3.39
CA ILE A 113 0.53 -4.70 4.74
C ILE A 113 0.77 -6.04 5.44
N VAL A 114 1.36 -5.97 6.63
CA VAL A 114 1.51 -7.10 7.54
C VAL A 114 0.61 -6.84 8.74
N SER A 115 -0.19 -7.82 9.11
CA SER A 115 -1.14 -7.72 10.22
C SER A 115 -0.84 -8.79 11.25
N ILE A 116 -0.84 -8.42 12.52
CA ILE A 116 -0.79 -9.35 13.66
C ILE A 116 -2.05 -9.19 14.49
N PRO A 117 -2.47 -10.18 15.27
CA PRO A 117 -3.59 -10.03 16.20
C PRO A 117 -3.42 -8.81 17.10
N TYR A 118 -4.51 -8.15 17.41
CA TYR A 118 -4.51 -7.01 18.31
C TYR A 118 -4.37 -7.48 19.76
N GLU A 119 -3.42 -6.88 20.45
CA GLU A 119 -3.27 -6.96 21.90
C GLU A 119 -2.96 -5.55 22.43
N GLU A 120 -3.62 -5.17 23.53
CA GLU A 120 -3.46 -3.85 24.11
C GLU A 120 -2.01 -3.61 24.59
N SER A 121 -1.38 -4.64 25.14
CA SER A 121 0.02 -4.64 25.55
C SER A 121 0.95 -4.31 24.39
N ILE A 122 0.73 -4.93 23.22
CA ILE A 122 1.50 -4.68 21.99
C ILE A 122 1.27 -3.25 21.52
N SER A 123 0.03 -2.77 21.50
CA SER A 123 -0.30 -1.40 21.10
C SER A 123 0.45 -0.37 21.93
N LYS A 124 0.41 -0.50 23.28
CA LYS A 124 1.12 0.41 24.19
C LYS A 124 2.63 0.42 23.96
N ILE A 125 3.24 -0.74 23.78
CA ILE A 125 4.68 -0.86 23.55
C ILE A 125 5.10 -0.19 22.25
N LEU A 126 4.32 -0.34 21.18
CA LEU A 126 4.57 0.30 19.89
C LEU A 126 4.47 1.82 20.00
N GLU A 127 3.47 2.34 20.72
CA GLU A 127 3.28 3.78 20.97
C GLU A 127 4.45 4.38 21.77
N GLU A 128 4.83 3.74 22.88
CA GLU A 128 6.00 4.13 23.70
C GLU A 128 7.29 4.15 22.88
N SER A 129 7.42 3.19 21.95
CA SER A 129 8.59 3.07 21.06
C SER A 129 8.53 4.00 19.85
N LYS A 130 7.47 4.83 19.75
CA LYS A 130 7.22 5.75 18.63
C LYS A 130 7.16 5.03 17.27
N ILE A 131 6.61 3.81 17.24
CA ILE A 131 6.37 3.05 16.03
C ILE A 131 4.94 3.29 15.59
N ARG A 132 4.78 3.79 14.37
CA ARG A 132 3.46 4.03 13.80
C ARG A 132 2.85 2.76 13.24
N PHE A 133 1.61 2.50 13.62
CA PHE A 133 0.80 1.39 13.15
C PHE A 133 -0.65 1.85 12.96
N SER A 134 -1.50 0.98 12.46
CA SER A 134 -2.95 1.23 12.45
C SER A 134 -3.70 0.04 13.05
N HIS A 135 -4.69 0.35 13.88
CA HIS A 135 -5.64 -0.64 14.38
C HIS A 135 -6.81 -0.77 13.40
N ARG A 136 -7.12 -1.99 12.96
CA ARG A 136 -8.27 -2.29 12.09
C ARG A 136 -8.89 -3.63 12.48
N GLY A 137 -10.14 -3.57 12.97
CA GLY A 137 -10.81 -4.75 13.53
C GLY A 137 -9.96 -5.37 14.64
N ASN A 138 -9.71 -6.65 14.56
CA ASN A 138 -8.93 -7.39 15.57
C ASN A 138 -7.43 -7.46 15.22
N TYR A 139 -6.88 -6.47 14.48
CA TYR A 139 -5.50 -6.51 14.02
C TYR A 139 -4.77 -5.19 14.22
N ILE A 140 -3.49 -5.30 14.58
CA ILE A 140 -2.47 -4.27 14.40
C ILE A 140 -1.88 -4.45 13.00
N ARG A 141 -1.76 -3.35 12.25
CA ARG A 141 -1.30 -3.37 10.86
C ARG A 141 -0.07 -2.50 10.69
N PHE A 142 0.96 -3.10 10.11
CA PHE A 142 2.16 -2.41 9.63
C PHE A 142 2.09 -2.29 8.12
N SER A 143 2.39 -1.10 7.62
CA SER A 143 2.44 -0.81 6.19
C SER A 143 3.88 -0.47 5.81
N VAL A 144 4.56 -1.39 5.16
CA VAL A 144 5.93 -1.21 4.69
C VAL A 144 5.90 -0.58 3.31
N HIS A 145 6.72 0.42 3.10
CA HIS A 145 6.87 1.12 1.83
C HIS A 145 8.31 1.04 1.33
N PHE A 146 8.55 1.27 0.05
CA PHE A 146 9.91 1.19 -0.51
C PHE A 146 10.88 2.26 0.06
N TYR A 147 10.39 3.33 0.67
CA TYR A 147 11.26 4.30 1.36
C TYR A 147 11.72 3.82 2.75
N ASN A 148 11.10 2.80 3.31
CA ASN A 148 11.63 2.19 4.51
C ASN A 148 12.98 1.54 4.23
N ILE A 149 13.77 1.41 5.29
CA ILE A 149 15.08 0.77 5.27
C ILE A 149 15.11 -0.43 6.22
N GLU A 150 16.12 -1.23 6.10
CA GLU A 150 16.24 -2.48 6.87
C GLU A 150 16.25 -2.22 8.39
N THR A 151 16.91 -1.17 8.82
CA THR A 151 16.94 -0.77 10.24
C THR A 151 15.58 -0.38 10.82
N ASP A 152 14.62 0.04 9.98
CA ASP A 152 13.23 0.26 10.44
C ASP A 152 12.59 -1.06 10.86
N ILE A 153 12.82 -2.12 10.07
CA ILE A 153 12.30 -3.46 10.36
C ILE A 153 12.99 -4.03 11.61
N GLU A 154 14.31 -3.90 11.71
CA GLU A 154 15.08 -4.34 12.86
C GLU A 154 14.64 -3.64 14.15
N LYS A 155 14.43 -2.33 14.09
CA LYS A 155 13.90 -1.55 15.21
C LYS A 155 12.54 -2.08 15.66
N LEU A 156 11.62 -2.34 14.73
CA LEU A 156 10.31 -2.90 15.06
C LEU A 156 10.44 -4.27 15.74
N LEU A 157 11.24 -5.18 15.20
CA LEU A 157 11.43 -6.52 15.75
C LEU A 157 12.10 -6.47 17.14
N SER A 158 13.14 -5.63 17.32
CA SER A 158 13.83 -5.48 18.61
C SER A 158 12.94 -4.94 19.73
N VAL A 159 11.89 -4.20 19.41
CA VAL A 159 10.90 -3.75 20.40
C VAL A 159 10.13 -4.92 20.98
N PHE A 160 9.78 -5.90 20.17
CA PHE A 160 9.09 -7.11 20.63
C PHE A 160 10.00 -8.02 21.44
N GLU A 161 11.26 -8.21 21.02
CA GLU A 161 12.26 -9.00 21.75
C GLU A 161 12.52 -8.46 23.15
N LYS A 162 12.78 -7.15 23.27
CA LYS A 162 13.16 -6.50 24.55
C LYS A 162 12.04 -6.48 25.57
N LYS A 163 10.80 -6.49 25.15
CA LYS A 163 9.64 -6.38 26.06
C LYS A 163 9.04 -7.72 26.43
N GLY A 164 9.67 -8.84 26.04
CA GLY A 164 9.24 -10.18 26.45
C GLY A 164 7.82 -10.53 26.02
N ILE A 165 7.42 -10.09 24.81
CA ILE A 165 6.10 -10.39 24.25
C ILE A 165 6.02 -11.83 23.75
N VAL A 166 7.16 -12.52 23.77
CA VAL A 166 7.35 -13.92 23.37
C VAL A 166 7.83 -14.72 24.56
#